data_93180a420ba82bc14cb9f8579d33711b
#
_entry.id   93180a420ba82bc14cb9f8579d33711b
#
_cell.length_a   1.000
_cell.length_b   1.000
_cell.length_c   1.000
_cell.angle_alpha   90.00
_cell.angle_beta   90.00
_cell.angle_gamma   90.00
#
_symmetry.space_group_name_H-M   'P 1'
#
loop_
_entity.id
_entity.type
_entity.pdbx_description
1 polymer ?
#
loop_
_entity_poly.entity_id
_entity_poly.type
_entity_poly.pdbx_seq_one_letter_code
_entity_poly.pdbx_strand_id
1 'polypeptide(L)'
;MRKERVARGWSLREMSAHTGINLGTLSQVENGKRPPTERIADKCDEVFPGRKGWFREYYEESKSWTPAGFRNWGEYEDKAARLRVWSPGIIHGLAQTEGYARALIDVEPATTDEIARVRLANRMARQRRVLYREDAPSAWFVVDVMALYRLVGSPEVMAAQMDRLLEIAALPRATVTVMPPVAHPANASEFIIADDRAAYAEHMISGFTYTEDMSVSALTVRFDRLRGECLRVSESLTLIREMRETWTAGVSPLIRAATAGPA
;
A
#
# COMPACT_ATOMS: atom_id res chain seq x y z
N MET A 1 11.43 -16.65 -15.58
CA MET A 1 11.36 -16.91 -17.01
C MET A 1 12.75 -16.83 -17.66
N ARG A 2 13.41 -15.64 -17.77
CA ARG A 2 14.76 -15.49 -18.39
C ARG A 2 15.81 -16.46 -17.85
N LYS A 3 15.93 -16.64 -16.53
CA LYS A 3 16.90 -17.57 -15.92
C LYS A 3 16.70 -19.01 -16.40
N GLU A 4 15.47 -19.49 -16.47
CA GLU A 4 15.16 -20.85 -16.93
C GLU A 4 15.44 -21.03 -18.43
N ARG A 5 15.11 -20.01 -19.24
CA ARG A 5 15.42 -20.00 -20.67
C ARG A 5 16.94 -20.07 -20.91
N VAL A 6 17.69 -19.20 -20.25
CA VAL A 6 19.17 -19.13 -20.39
C VAL A 6 19.82 -20.42 -19.88
N ALA A 7 19.35 -20.99 -18.77
CA ALA A 7 19.86 -22.24 -18.25
C ALA A 7 19.69 -23.43 -19.22
N ARG A 8 18.73 -23.34 -20.17
CA ARG A 8 18.55 -24.31 -21.27
C ARG A 8 19.26 -23.95 -22.54
N GLY A 9 20.01 -22.85 -22.57
CA GLY A 9 20.66 -22.34 -23.75
C GLY A 9 19.70 -21.80 -24.81
N TRP A 10 18.42 -21.58 -24.46
CA TRP A 10 17.43 -21.11 -25.46
C TRP A 10 17.55 -19.62 -25.75
N SER A 11 17.52 -19.29 -27.06
CA SER A 11 17.23 -17.96 -27.52
C SER A 11 15.76 -17.60 -27.28
N LEU A 12 15.39 -16.30 -27.34
CA LEU A 12 13.98 -15.89 -27.30
C LEU A 12 13.15 -16.47 -28.46
N ARG A 13 13.79 -16.76 -29.62
CA ARG A 13 13.11 -17.38 -30.77
C ARG A 13 12.77 -18.84 -30.48
N GLU A 14 13.68 -19.59 -29.90
CA GLU A 14 13.44 -20.97 -29.48
C GLU A 14 12.36 -21.04 -28.38
N MET A 15 12.43 -20.16 -27.39
CA MET A 15 11.37 -20.07 -26.38
C MET A 15 10.01 -19.72 -26.99
N SER A 16 9.97 -18.83 -27.99
CA SER A 16 8.76 -18.52 -28.75
C SER A 16 8.20 -19.74 -29.47
N ALA A 17 9.07 -20.55 -30.08
CA ALA A 17 8.66 -21.79 -30.73
C ALA A 17 8.10 -22.82 -29.73
N HIS A 18 8.73 -22.99 -28.55
CA HIS A 18 8.30 -23.94 -27.55
C HIS A 18 6.99 -23.52 -26.85
N THR A 19 6.79 -22.21 -26.61
CA THR A 19 5.63 -21.71 -25.86
C THR A 19 4.46 -21.31 -26.77
N GLY A 20 4.69 -21.11 -28.05
CA GLY A 20 3.70 -20.53 -28.96
C GLY A 20 3.37 -19.05 -28.67
N ILE A 21 4.22 -18.35 -27.89
CA ILE A 21 4.05 -16.96 -27.54
C ILE A 21 4.94 -16.10 -28.43
N ASN A 22 4.39 -14.98 -28.92
CA ASN A 22 5.13 -14.06 -29.79
C ASN A 22 6.45 -13.59 -29.15
N LEU A 23 7.54 -13.60 -29.90
CA LEU A 23 8.88 -13.21 -29.47
C LEU A 23 8.94 -11.82 -28.87
N GLY A 24 8.24 -10.85 -29.47
CA GLY A 24 8.17 -9.48 -28.95
C GLY A 24 7.51 -9.42 -27.57
N THR A 25 6.45 -10.21 -27.36
CA THR A 25 5.78 -10.34 -26.06
C THR A 25 6.72 -10.95 -25.01
N LEU A 26 7.39 -12.04 -25.34
CA LEU A 26 8.38 -12.67 -24.43
C LEU A 26 9.49 -11.71 -24.07
N SER A 27 10.01 -10.97 -25.05
CA SER A 27 11.05 -9.96 -24.83
C SER A 27 10.57 -8.84 -23.88
N GLN A 28 9.35 -8.33 -24.09
CA GLN A 28 8.78 -7.29 -23.22
C GLN A 28 8.60 -7.78 -21.79
N VAL A 29 8.11 -9.01 -21.60
CA VAL A 29 7.92 -9.61 -20.29
C VAL A 29 9.26 -9.88 -19.59
N GLU A 30 10.26 -10.43 -20.31
CA GLU A 30 11.59 -10.67 -19.75
C GLU A 30 12.33 -9.40 -19.33
N ASN A 31 12.03 -8.28 -20.00
CA ASN A 31 12.61 -6.96 -19.70
C ASN A 31 11.76 -6.13 -18.73
N GLY A 32 10.69 -6.69 -18.17
CA GLY A 32 9.81 -5.99 -17.24
C GLY A 32 8.97 -4.87 -17.86
N LYS A 33 8.95 -4.77 -19.20
CA LYS A 33 8.18 -3.75 -19.95
C LYS A 33 6.70 -4.09 -20.11
N ARG A 34 6.34 -5.33 -19.82
CA ARG A 34 4.97 -5.85 -19.86
C ARG A 34 4.79 -6.88 -18.75
N PRO A 35 3.67 -6.85 -17.99
CA PRO A 35 3.37 -7.91 -17.04
C PRO A 35 3.14 -9.24 -17.78
N PRO A 36 3.46 -10.39 -17.15
CA PRO A 36 3.08 -11.69 -17.69
C PRO A 36 1.56 -11.83 -17.69
N THR A 37 1.03 -12.64 -18.59
CA THR A 37 -0.36 -13.07 -18.60
C THR A 37 -0.47 -14.50 -18.08
N GLU A 38 -1.68 -14.91 -17.68
CA GLU A 38 -2.00 -16.27 -17.28
C GLU A 38 -1.50 -17.29 -18.31
N ARG A 39 -1.83 -17.06 -19.58
CA ARG A 39 -1.36 -17.89 -20.70
C ARG A 39 0.17 -18.01 -20.76
N ILE A 40 0.90 -16.93 -20.43
CA ILE A 40 2.38 -16.99 -20.40
C ILE A 40 2.85 -17.86 -19.25
N ALA A 41 2.23 -17.75 -18.09
CA ALA A 41 2.57 -18.56 -16.91
C ALA A 41 2.32 -20.05 -17.18
N ASP A 42 1.13 -20.39 -17.70
CA ASP A 42 0.77 -21.77 -18.05
C ASP A 42 1.75 -22.38 -19.06
N LYS A 43 2.06 -21.62 -20.12
CA LYS A 43 3.03 -22.08 -21.14
C LYS A 43 4.45 -22.22 -20.59
N CYS A 44 4.84 -21.39 -19.64
CA CYS A 44 6.13 -21.55 -18.96
C CYS A 44 6.13 -22.82 -18.07
N ASP A 45 5.06 -23.13 -17.37
CA ASP A 45 4.94 -24.35 -16.57
C ASP A 45 4.92 -25.63 -17.45
N GLU A 46 4.34 -25.55 -18.67
CA GLU A 46 4.38 -26.65 -19.64
C GLU A 46 5.81 -26.95 -20.13
N VAL A 47 6.57 -25.90 -20.48
CA VAL A 47 7.89 -26.06 -21.10
C VAL A 47 9.05 -26.14 -20.11
N PHE A 48 8.81 -25.81 -18.84
CA PHE A 48 9.80 -25.89 -17.76
C PHE A 48 9.39 -26.90 -16.67
N PRO A 49 9.42 -28.22 -16.96
CA PRO A 49 8.85 -29.27 -16.08
C PRO A 49 9.49 -29.31 -14.68
N GLY A 50 10.74 -28.86 -14.52
CA GLY A 50 11.40 -28.72 -13.21
C GLY A 50 10.84 -27.57 -12.34
N ARG A 51 9.90 -26.79 -12.86
CA ARG A 51 9.23 -25.66 -12.22
C ARG A 51 7.70 -25.78 -12.34
N LYS A 52 7.18 -27.00 -12.45
CA LYS A 52 5.75 -27.24 -12.67
C LYS A 52 4.89 -26.54 -11.61
N GLY A 53 3.99 -25.68 -12.09
CA GLY A 53 3.09 -24.88 -11.26
C GLY A 53 3.72 -23.59 -10.70
N TRP A 54 5.06 -23.42 -10.76
CA TRP A 54 5.73 -22.28 -10.16
C TRP A 54 5.43 -20.96 -10.88
N PHE A 55 5.36 -20.98 -12.22
CA PHE A 55 5.03 -19.76 -12.98
C PHE A 55 3.59 -19.37 -12.83
N ARG A 56 2.67 -20.33 -12.70
CA ARG A 56 1.26 -20.10 -12.41
C ARG A 56 1.10 -19.51 -11.00
N GLU A 57 1.74 -20.11 -10.01
CA GLU A 57 1.74 -19.63 -8.63
C GLU A 57 2.29 -18.19 -8.57
N TYR A 58 3.44 -17.94 -9.21
CA TYR A 58 4.03 -16.61 -9.27
C TYR A 58 3.13 -15.59 -10.01
N TYR A 59 2.42 -16.02 -11.05
CA TYR A 59 1.45 -15.19 -11.75
C TYR A 59 0.25 -14.85 -10.87
N GLU A 60 -0.35 -15.80 -10.17
CA GLU A 60 -1.42 -15.54 -9.21
C GLU A 60 -0.95 -14.62 -8.07
N GLU A 61 0.27 -14.85 -7.60
CA GLU A 61 0.90 -13.95 -6.64
C GLU A 61 1.09 -12.53 -7.19
N SER A 62 1.48 -12.40 -8.46
CA SER A 62 1.65 -11.08 -9.10
C SER A 62 0.31 -10.34 -9.30
N LYS A 63 -0.79 -11.07 -9.48
CA LYS A 63 -2.14 -10.49 -9.48
C LYS A 63 -2.52 -9.92 -8.12
N SER A 64 -2.23 -10.65 -7.06
CA SER A 64 -2.50 -10.18 -5.70
C SER A 64 -1.63 -9.00 -5.31
N TRP A 65 -0.54 -8.79 -6.04
CA TRP A 65 0.54 -7.84 -5.75
C TRP A 65 0.72 -7.61 -4.25
N THR A 66 1.01 -8.70 -3.61
CA THR A 66 1.50 -8.65 -2.24
C THR A 66 3.02 -8.68 -2.35
N PRO A 67 3.76 -7.60 -2.06
CA PRO A 67 5.22 -7.65 -2.04
C PRO A 67 5.69 -8.86 -1.26
N ALA A 68 6.76 -9.53 -1.71
CA ALA A 68 7.25 -10.75 -1.04
C ALA A 68 7.45 -10.56 0.47
N GLY A 69 7.88 -9.37 0.89
CA GLY A 69 7.99 -8.99 2.30
C GLY A 69 6.65 -8.83 3.02
N PHE A 70 5.55 -8.57 2.30
CA PHE A 70 4.24 -8.37 2.91
C PHE A 70 3.53 -9.69 3.25
N ARG A 71 3.88 -10.81 2.63
CA ARG A 71 3.28 -12.13 2.96
C ARG A 71 3.57 -12.53 4.40
N ASN A 72 4.81 -12.37 4.83
CA ASN A 72 5.19 -12.61 6.21
C ASN A 72 4.52 -11.62 7.16
N TRP A 73 4.32 -10.35 6.72
CA TRP A 73 3.64 -9.33 7.49
C TRP A 73 2.20 -9.69 7.84
N GLY A 74 1.45 -10.27 6.90
CA GLY A 74 0.04 -10.62 7.10
C GLY A 74 -0.21 -11.49 8.34
N GLU A 75 0.70 -12.41 8.65
CA GLU A 75 0.60 -13.25 9.84
C GLU A 75 0.75 -12.47 11.15
N TYR A 76 1.64 -11.48 11.17
CA TYR A 76 1.82 -10.60 12.34
C TYR A 76 0.64 -9.66 12.51
N GLU A 77 0.16 -9.08 11.42
CA GLU A 77 -0.98 -8.16 11.42
C GLU A 77 -2.27 -8.86 11.87
N ASP A 78 -2.51 -10.09 11.42
CA ASP A 78 -3.69 -10.87 11.79
C ASP A 78 -3.73 -11.28 13.26
N LYS A 79 -2.56 -11.46 13.88
CA LYS A 79 -2.42 -11.85 15.29
C LYS A 79 -2.17 -10.66 16.22
N ALA A 80 -2.04 -9.46 15.68
CA ALA A 80 -1.69 -8.30 16.45
C ALA A 80 -2.80 -7.91 17.45
N ALA A 81 -2.41 -7.57 18.67
CA ALA A 81 -3.22 -6.88 19.66
C ALA A 81 -3.10 -5.36 19.53
N ARG A 82 -1.98 -4.87 18.99
CA ARG A 82 -1.69 -3.44 18.77
C ARG A 82 -1.06 -3.21 17.42
N LEU A 83 -1.54 -2.18 16.72
CA LEU A 83 -0.95 -1.68 15.47
C LEU A 83 -0.59 -0.21 15.61
N ARG A 84 0.61 0.15 15.17
CA ARG A 84 1.08 1.53 15.05
C ARG A 84 1.36 1.81 13.59
N VAL A 85 0.69 2.78 13.02
CA VAL A 85 0.70 3.07 11.59
C VAL A 85 1.21 4.49 11.36
N TRP A 86 2.24 4.65 10.55
CA TRP A 86 2.75 5.92 10.09
C TRP A 86 2.53 6.09 8.58
N SER A 87 1.92 7.20 8.20
CA SER A 87 1.56 7.52 6.81
C SER A 87 2.08 8.90 6.40
N PRO A 88 3.25 8.98 5.74
CA PRO A 88 3.90 10.27 5.46
C PRO A 88 3.35 11.03 4.26
N GLY A 89 2.82 10.39 3.25
CA GLY A 89 2.48 11.07 1.99
C GLY A 89 1.12 10.71 1.40
N ILE A 90 0.60 9.56 1.76
CA ILE A 90 -0.73 9.04 1.39
C ILE A 90 -1.35 8.38 2.61
N ILE A 91 -2.67 8.26 2.63
CA ILE A 91 -3.36 7.55 3.71
C ILE A 91 -3.03 6.05 3.61
N HIS A 92 -2.68 5.43 4.74
CA HIS A 92 -2.33 4.00 4.80
C HIS A 92 -3.48 3.10 4.30
N GLY A 93 -3.13 1.99 3.68
CA GLY A 93 -4.06 1.06 3.06
C GLY A 93 -5.19 0.54 3.96
N LEU A 94 -4.98 0.44 5.27
CA LEU A 94 -6.02 0.07 6.24
C LEU A 94 -7.09 1.16 6.46
N ALA A 95 -6.78 2.41 6.12
CA ALA A 95 -7.67 3.55 6.34
C ALA A 95 -8.25 4.15 5.06
N GLN A 96 -7.99 3.55 3.89
CA GLN A 96 -8.44 4.07 2.60
C GLN A 96 -9.92 3.74 2.33
N THR A 97 -10.60 4.66 1.64
CA THR A 97 -11.85 4.33 0.93
C THR A 97 -11.56 3.53 -0.33
N GLU A 98 -12.58 2.88 -0.88
CA GLU A 98 -12.47 2.17 -2.16
C GLU A 98 -12.06 3.13 -3.30
N GLY A 99 -12.66 4.31 -3.39
CA GLY A 99 -12.33 5.32 -4.40
C GLY A 99 -10.90 5.84 -4.29
N TYR A 100 -10.42 6.11 -3.07
CA TYR A 100 -9.04 6.52 -2.83
C TYR A 100 -8.04 5.41 -3.19
N ALA A 101 -8.33 4.19 -2.75
CA ALA A 101 -7.51 3.03 -3.07
C ALA A 101 -7.45 2.76 -4.58
N ARG A 102 -8.60 2.86 -5.27
CA ARG A 102 -8.68 2.69 -6.72
C ARG A 102 -7.85 3.73 -7.46
N ALA A 103 -7.97 4.99 -7.08
CA ALA A 103 -7.21 6.07 -7.70
C ALA A 103 -5.68 5.90 -7.57
N LEU A 104 -5.20 5.37 -6.43
CA LEU A 104 -3.78 5.03 -6.24
C LEU A 104 -3.35 3.83 -7.10
N ILE A 105 -4.19 2.81 -7.19
CA ILE A 105 -3.90 1.61 -7.97
C ILE A 105 -3.85 1.92 -9.47
N ASP A 106 -4.72 2.79 -9.95
CA ASP A 106 -4.83 3.13 -11.37
C ASP A 106 -3.63 3.92 -11.92
N VAL A 107 -2.90 4.65 -11.07
CA VAL A 107 -1.69 5.37 -11.47
C VAL A 107 -0.43 4.48 -11.46
N GLU A 108 -0.51 3.26 -10.93
CA GLU A 108 0.62 2.34 -10.91
C GLU A 108 0.96 1.83 -12.31
N PRO A 109 2.24 1.89 -12.73
CA PRO A 109 2.67 1.39 -14.03
C PRO A 109 2.28 -0.07 -14.27
N ALA A 110 1.89 -0.39 -15.49
CA ALA A 110 1.54 -1.74 -15.93
C ALA A 110 0.34 -2.38 -15.20
N THR A 111 -0.49 -1.60 -14.52
CA THR A 111 -1.73 -2.06 -13.92
C THR A 111 -2.81 -2.21 -15.00
N THR A 112 -3.39 -3.41 -15.13
CA THR A 112 -4.59 -3.66 -15.94
C THR A 112 -5.84 -3.54 -15.07
N ASP A 113 -7.02 -3.38 -15.70
CA ASP A 113 -8.30 -3.35 -14.96
C ASP A 113 -8.52 -4.60 -14.11
N GLU A 114 -8.11 -5.77 -14.58
CA GLU A 114 -8.19 -7.02 -13.83
C GLU A 114 -7.31 -6.98 -12.59
N ILE A 115 -6.04 -6.57 -12.75
CA ILE A 115 -5.10 -6.42 -11.65
C ILE A 115 -5.61 -5.39 -10.64
N ALA A 116 -6.09 -4.24 -11.12
CA ALA A 116 -6.65 -3.19 -10.28
C ALA A 116 -7.81 -3.70 -9.42
N ARG A 117 -8.74 -4.44 -10.02
CA ARG A 117 -9.89 -5.03 -9.33
C ARG A 117 -9.46 -6.02 -8.23
N VAL A 118 -8.51 -6.90 -8.53
CA VAL A 118 -8.01 -7.87 -7.55
C VAL A 118 -7.30 -7.18 -6.39
N ARG A 119 -6.41 -6.21 -6.68
CA ARG A 119 -5.70 -5.43 -5.65
C ARG A 119 -6.67 -4.67 -4.75
N LEU A 120 -7.68 -4.04 -5.35
CA LEU A 120 -8.71 -3.31 -4.62
C LEU A 120 -9.51 -4.24 -3.70
N ALA A 121 -10.00 -5.37 -4.22
CA ALA A 121 -10.73 -6.36 -3.45
C ALA A 121 -9.91 -6.89 -2.26
N ASN A 122 -8.62 -7.20 -2.48
CA ASN A 122 -7.71 -7.65 -1.44
C ASN A 122 -7.49 -6.57 -0.36
N ARG A 123 -7.34 -5.30 -0.75
CA ARG A 123 -7.19 -4.18 0.19
C ARG A 123 -8.43 -4.00 1.05
N MET A 124 -9.61 -4.02 0.45
CA MET A 124 -10.88 -3.91 1.20
C MET A 124 -11.11 -5.14 2.10
N ALA A 125 -10.78 -6.34 1.65
CA ALA A 125 -10.85 -7.55 2.48
C ALA A 125 -9.89 -7.48 3.68
N ARG A 126 -8.64 -6.99 3.47
CA ARG A 126 -7.67 -6.78 4.56
C ARG A 126 -8.20 -5.81 5.61
N GLN A 127 -8.79 -4.67 5.21
CA GLN A 127 -9.37 -3.71 6.15
C GLN A 127 -10.44 -4.36 7.03
N ARG A 128 -11.37 -5.12 6.41
CA ARG A 128 -12.42 -5.83 7.16
C ARG A 128 -11.83 -6.81 8.16
N ARG A 129 -10.85 -7.62 7.72
CA ARG A 129 -10.19 -8.62 8.54
C ARG A 129 -9.44 -8.02 9.73
N VAL A 130 -8.78 -6.85 9.53
CA VAL A 130 -7.94 -6.25 10.56
C VAL A 130 -8.73 -5.35 11.51
N LEU A 131 -9.58 -4.45 10.99
CA LEU A 131 -10.21 -3.40 11.80
C LEU A 131 -11.60 -3.74 12.33
N TYR A 132 -12.30 -4.73 11.72
CA TYR A 132 -13.71 -5.00 12.02
C TYR A 132 -13.98 -6.40 12.54
N ARG A 133 -12.96 -7.13 12.95
CA ARG A 133 -13.12 -8.38 13.67
C ARG A 133 -13.46 -8.12 15.14
N GLU A 134 -14.06 -9.08 15.83
CA GLU A 134 -14.45 -8.96 17.24
C GLU A 134 -13.27 -8.63 18.17
N ASP A 135 -12.12 -9.26 17.92
CA ASP A 135 -10.84 -9.07 18.61
C ASP A 135 -9.90 -8.10 17.86
N ALA A 136 -10.45 -7.09 17.17
CA ALA A 136 -9.65 -6.13 16.42
C ALA A 136 -8.55 -5.49 17.28
N PRO A 137 -7.35 -5.26 16.73
CA PRO A 137 -6.24 -4.66 17.45
C PRO A 137 -6.56 -3.22 17.87
N SER A 138 -5.93 -2.76 18.95
CA SER A 138 -5.82 -1.34 19.20
C SER A 138 -4.92 -0.70 18.13
N ALA A 139 -5.46 0.17 17.28
CA ALA A 139 -4.77 0.74 16.15
C ALA A 139 -4.55 2.25 16.33
N TRP A 140 -3.31 2.71 16.21
CA TRP A 140 -2.97 4.12 16.21
C TRP A 140 -2.45 4.54 14.84
N PHE A 141 -3.20 5.40 14.17
CA PHE A 141 -2.83 6.00 12.88
C PHE A 141 -2.25 7.40 13.11
N VAL A 142 -0.99 7.58 12.77
CA VAL A 142 -0.35 8.88 12.63
C VAL A 142 -0.32 9.21 11.15
N VAL A 143 -1.03 10.25 10.76
CA VAL A 143 -1.17 10.71 9.38
C VAL A 143 -0.44 12.04 9.25
N ASP A 144 0.52 12.13 8.34
CA ASP A 144 1.13 13.41 8.02
C ASP A 144 0.10 14.34 7.38
N VAL A 145 0.10 15.60 7.79
CA VAL A 145 -0.82 16.60 7.24
C VAL A 145 -0.75 16.68 5.72
N MET A 146 0.41 16.43 5.11
CA MET A 146 0.57 16.43 3.65
C MET A 146 -0.25 15.35 2.96
N ALA A 147 -0.57 14.24 3.64
CA ALA A 147 -1.48 13.22 3.10
C ALA A 147 -2.93 13.72 2.99
N LEU A 148 -3.34 14.69 3.84
CA LEU A 148 -4.66 15.33 3.77
C LEU A 148 -4.75 16.39 2.66
N TYR A 149 -3.60 16.98 2.29
CA TYR A 149 -3.51 18.02 1.25
C TYR A 149 -3.29 17.45 -0.16
N ARG A 150 -2.75 16.25 -0.27
CA ARG A 150 -2.45 15.61 -1.56
C ARG A 150 -3.75 15.17 -2.24
N LEU A 151 -4.04 15.72 -3.41
CA LEU A 151 -5.16 15.25 -4.23
C LEU A 151 -4.88 13.84 -4.75
N VAL A 152 -5.75 12.91 -4.38
CA VAL A 152 -5.80 11.53 -4.89
C VAL A 152 -7.17 11.31 -5.49
N GLY A 153 -7.22 11.01 -6.79
CA GLY A 153 -8.47 10.90 -7.54
C GLY A 153 -9.10 12.27 -7.77
N SER A 154 -10.21 12.54 -7.14
CA SER A 154 -10.98 13.79 -7.24
C SER A 154 -11.23 14.44 -5.87
N PRO A 155 -11.69 15.70 -5.81
CA PRO A 155 -12.11 16.34 -4.56
C PRO A 155 -13.17 15.52 -3.79
N GLU A 156 -14.10 14.88 -4.48
CA GLU A 156 -15.14 14.03 -3.87
C GLU A 156 -14.53 12.78 -3.24
N VAL A 157 -13.52 12.17 -3.90
CA VAL A 157 -12.76 11.04 -3.34
C VAL A 157 -12.01 11.47 -2.09
N MET A 158 -11.42 12.66 -2.08
CA MET A 158 -10.73 13.20 -0.90
C MET A 158 -11.71 13.53 0.23
N ALA A 159 -12.87 14.13 -0.05
CA ALA A 159 -13.90 14.39 0.95
C ALA A 159 -14.38 13.08 1.61
N ALA A 160 -14.69 12.05 0.81
CA ALA A 160 -15.05 10.73 1.31
C ALA A 160 -13.91 10.07 2.11
N GLN A 161 -12.65 10.32 1.73
CA GLN A 161 -11.49 9.84 2.48
C GLN A 161 -11.34 10.52 3.84
N MET A 162 -11.68 11.79 3.98
CA MET A 162 -11.73 12.48 5.27
C MET A 162 -12.84 11.91 6.16
N ASP A 163 -14.04 11.68 5.61
CA ASP A 163 -15.12 10.98 6.33
C ASP A 163 -14.66 9.61 6.83
N ARG A 164 -13.94 8.87 6.01
CA ARG A 164 -13.39 7.57 6.40
C ARG A 164 -12.42 7.64 7.58
N LEU A 165 -11.56 8.65 7.65
CA LEU A 165 -10.67 8.86 8.80
C LEU A 165 -11.47 9.16 10.08
N LEU A 166 -12.55 9.95 9.98
CA LEU A 166 -13.44 10.22 11.09
C LEU A 166 -14.21 8.97 11.58
N GLU A 167 -14.67 8.11 10.63
CA GLU A 167 -15.27 6.82 10.93
C GLU A 167 -14.31 5.90 11.70
N ILE A 168 -13.07 5.80 11.23
CA ILE A 168 -12.03 5.01 11.91
C ILE A 168 -11.77 5.56 13.31
N ALA A 169 -11.66 6.88 13.46
CA ALA A 169 -11.44 7.51 14.75
C ALA A 169 -12.61 7.30 15.73
N ALA A 170 -13.81 6.98 15.24
CA ALA A 170 -14.97 6.64 16.04
C ALA A 170 -14.98 5.16 16.50
N LEU A 171 -14.12 4.31 15.96
CA LEU A 171 -13.99 2.92 16.40
C LEU A 171 -13.43 2.86 17.83
N PRO A 172 -13.94 1.99 18.73
CA PRO A 172 -13.53 1.96 20.14
C PRO A 172 -12.05 1.70 20.39
N ARG A 173 -11.37 1.06 19.41
CA ARG A 173 -9.96 0.65 19.52
C ARG A 173 -9.05 1.38 18.53
N ALA A 174 -9.53 2.44 17.88
CA ALA A 174 -8.73 3.19 16.93
C ALA A 174 -8.49 4.62 17.40
N THR A 175 -7.29 5.12 17.11
CA THR A 175 -6.92 6.52 17.32
C THR A 175 -6.33 7.06 16.02
N VAL A 176 -6.76 8.24 15.62
CA VAL A 176 -6.22 8.96 14.47
C VAL A 176 -5.66 10.29 14.95
N THR A 177 -4.39 10.54 14.67
CA THR A 177 -3.72 11.81 14.95
C THR A 177 -3.02 12.33 13.72
N VAL A 178 -2.94 13.65 13.59
CA VAL A 178 -2.29 14.31 12.47
C VAL A 178 -0.95 14.87 12.91
N MET A 179 0.09 14.55 12.14
CA MET A 179 1.41 15.15 12.26
C MET A 179 1.38 16.52 11.58
N PRO A 180 1.65 17.62 12.30
CA PRO A 180 1.78 18.94 11.68
C PRO A 180 3.03 19.02 10.78
N PRO A 181 3.17 20.08 9.94
CA PRO A 181 4.28 20.21 9.01
C PRO A 181 5.57 20.68 9.71
N VAL A 182 6.08 19.86 10.64
CA VAL A 182 7.32 20.11 11.39
C VAL A 182 8.38 19.08 11.04
N ALA A 183 9.63 19.38 11.32
CA ALA A 183 10.71 18.41 11.17
C ALA A 183 10.50 17.24 12.13
N HIS A 184 10.54 16.01 11.64
CA HIS A 184 10.32 14.79 12.41
C HIS A 184 11.30 13.66 12.02
N PRO A 185 11.51 12.66 12.90
CA PRO A 185 12.55 11.64 12.72
C PRO A 185 12.21 10.56 11.69
N ALA A 186 10.97 10.49 11.18
CA ALA A 186 10.58 9.53 10.17
C ALA A 186 10.72 10.15 8.79
N ASN A 187 11.58 9.58 7.99
CA ASN A 187 11.72 9.93 6.58
C ASN A 187 10.43 9.64 5.80
N ALA A 188 10.42 9.88 4.50
CA ALA A 188 9.25 9.71 3.63
C ALA A 188 8.72 8.25 3.51
N SER A 189 9.23 7.30 4.28
CA SER A 189 8.80 5.89 4.22
C SER A 189 7.65 5.61 5.18
N GLU A 190 6.58 5.02 4.66
CA GLU A 190 5.48 4.45 5.44
C GLU A 190 5.97 3.23 6.22
N PHE A 191 5.48 3.04 7.44
CA PHE A 191 5.69 1.82 8.19
C PHE A 191 4.53 1.50 9.13
N ILE A 192 4.41 0.22 9.47
CA ILE A 192 3.45 -0.29 10.43
C ILE A 192 4.14 -1.28 11.37
N ILE A 193 3.78 -1.24 12.67
CA ILE A 193 4.36 -2.10 13.71
C ILE A 193 3.25 -2.90 14.35
N ALA A 194 3.48 -4.21 14.54
CA ALA A 194 2.60 -5.14 15.24
C ALA A 194 3.25 -5.61 16.55
N ASP A 195 2.65 -5.29 17.69
CA ASP A 195 2.98 -5.76 19.05
C ASP A 195 4.45 -5.65 19.48
N ASP A 196 5.22 -4.75 18.88
CA ASP A 196 6.67 -4.69 19.09
C ASP A 196 7.42 -5.98 18.69
N ARG A 197 6.79 -6.84 17.87
CA ARG A 197 7.34 -8.13 17.40
C ARG A 197 7.75 -8.10 15.94
N ALA A 198 7.05 -7.32 15.15
CA ALA A 198 7.33 -7.17 13.73
C ALA A 198 6.98 -5.76 13.26
N ALA A 199 7.67 -5.32 12.23
CA ALA A 199 7.35 -4.09 11.53
C ALA A 199 7.42 -4.33 10.02
N TYR A 200 6.58 -3.66 9.27
CA TYR A 200 6.64 -3.62 7.83
C TYR A 200 6.91 -2.17 7.40
N ALA A 201 7.88 -2.00 6.52
CA ALA A 201 8.15 -0.71 5.89
C ALA A 201 8.13 -0.88 4.37
N GLU A 202 7.45 0.06 3.71
CA GLU A 202 7.34 0.08 2.26
C GLU A 202 8.42 0.96 1.64
N HIS A 203 9.03 0.46 0.57
CA HIS A 203 9.98 1.18 -0.27
C HIS A 203 9.45 1.20 -1.70
N MET A 204 9.99 2.06 -2.55
CA MET A 204 9.50 2.27 -3.93
C MET A 204 9.36 0.99 -4.78
N ILE A 205 10.16 -0.03 -4.52
CA ILE A 205 10.20 -1.26 -5.33
C ILE A 205 9.65 -2.47 -4.57
N SER A 206 9.85 -2.52 -3.26
CA SER A 206 9.47 -3.66 -2.40
C SER A 206 9.30 -3.22 -0.96
N GLY A 207 8.48 -3.95 -0.21
CA GLY A 207 8.39 -3.79 1.23
C GLY A 207 9.17 -4.87 1.97
N PHE A 208 9.56 -4.58 3.20
CA PHE A 208 10.29 -5.51 4.06
C PHE A 208 9.56 -5.69 5.39
N THR A 209 9.46 -6.96 5.80
CA THR A 209 9.05 -7.31 7.16
C THR A 209 10.29 -7.48 8.03
N TYR A 210 10.39 -6.68 9.07
CA TYR A 210 11.45 -6.72 10.08
C TYR A 210 10.94 -7.49 11.29
N THR A 211 11.71 -8.43 11.78
CA THR A 211 11.43 -9.24 12.98
C THR A 211 12.60 -9.23 13.96
N GLU A 212 13.72 -8.58 13.58
CA GLU A 212 14.86 -8.40 14.47
C GLU A 212 14.57 -7.31 15.49
N ASP A 213 14.81 -7.60 16.75
CA ASP A 213 14.53 -6.73 17.90
C ASP A 213 15.08 -5.31 17.72
N MET A 214 16.30 -5.18 17.19
CA MET A 214 16.91 -3.86 16.94
C MET A 214 16.17 -3.03 15.92
N SER A 215 15.72 -3.64 14.82
CA SER A 215 14.98 -2.95 13.74
C SER A 215 13.59 -2.54 14.20
N VAL A 216 12.86 -3.45 14.86
CA VAL A 216 11.53 -3.19 15.41
C VAL A 216 11.60 -2.11 16.50
N SER A 217 12.56 -2.20 17.42
CA SER A 217 12.78 -1.21 18.47
C SER A 217 13.10 0.18 17.88
N ALA A 218 13.95 0.25 16.85
CA ALA A 218 14.27 1.51 16.19
C ALA A 218 13.03 2.17 15.55
N LEU A 219 12.14 1.39 14.92
CA LEU A 219 10.90 1.90 14.37
C LEU A 219 9.90 2.29 15.46
N THR A 220 9.84 1.54 16.57
CA THR A 220 9.02 1.87 17.75
C THR A 220 9.44 3.22 18.35
N VAL A 221 10.72 3.45 18.57
CA VAL A 221 11.23 4.73 19.07
C VAL A 221 10.90 5.88 18.10
N ARG A 222 10.99 5.65 16.78
CA ARG A 222 10.57 6.66 15.79
C ARG A 222 9.09 6.96 15.88
N PHE A 223 8.25 5.93 15.97
CA PHE A 223 6.81 6.12 16.10
C PHE A 223 6.43 6.90 17.36
N ASP A 224 7.05 6.59 18.49
CA ASP A 224 6.79 7.29 19.76
C ASP A 224 7.19 8.77 19.70
N ARG A 225 8.29 9.10 19.00
CA ARG A 225 8.66 10.50 18.73
C ARG A 225 7.66 11.19 17.81
N LEU A 226 7.23 10.53 16.72
CA LEU A 226 6.19 11.06 15.84
C LEU A 226 4.92 11.37 16.63
N ARG A 227 4.47 10.43 17.45
CA ARG A 227 3.28 10.59 18.29
C ARG A 227 3.40 11.77 19.24
N GLY A 228 4.60 12.03 19.76
CA GLY A 228 4.88 13.17 20.65
C GLY A 228 4.73 14.54 19.97
N GLU A 229 4.93 14.61 18.65
CA GLU A 229 4.82 15.84 17.83
C GLU A 229 3.45 16.01 17.18
N CYS A 230 2.56 15.01 17.27
CA CYS A 230 1.22 15.09 16.68
C CYS A 230 0.34 16.12 17.37
N LEU A 231 -0.60 16.66 16.63
CA LEU A 231 -1.75 17.38 17.19
C LEU A 231 -2.50 16.46 18.16
N ARG A 232 -3.13 17.05 19.18
CA ARG A 232 -4.04 16.30 20.05
C ARG A 232 -5.15 15.65 19.24
N VAL A 233 -5.72 14.57 19.75
CA VAL A 233 -6.79 13.84 19.04
C VAL A 233 -7.92 14.79 18.62
N SER A 234 -8.40 15.64 19.54
CA SER A 234 -9.47 16.60 19.24
C SER A 234 -9.11 17.60 18.13
N GLU A 235 -7.89 18.13 18.17
CA GLU A 235 -7.36 19.05 17.15
C GLU A 235 -7.21 18.36 15.80
N SER A 236 -6.71 17.12 15.80
CA SER A 236 -6.60 16.28 14.59
C SER A 236 -7.95 16.05 13.94
N LEU A 237 -8.98 15.70 14.74
CA LEU A 237 -10.32 15.47 14.20
C LEU A 237 -10.97 16.77 13.70
N THR A 238 -10.70 17.91 14.34
CA THR A 238 -11.14 19.21 13.84
C THR A 238 -10.51 19.53 12.48
N LEU A 239 -9.19 19.37 12.36
CA LEU A 239 -8.48 19.58 11.10
C LEU A 239 -9.01 18.65 9.98
N ILE A 240 -9.26 17.37 10.28
CA ILE A 240 -9.81 16.44 9.29
C ILE A 240 -11.21 16.90 8.83
N ARG A 241 -12.06 17.44 9.71
CA ARG A 241 -13.38 17.99 9.32
C ARG A 241 -13.24 19.24 8.43
N GLU A 242 -12.34 20.14 8.77
CA GLU A 242 -12.04 21.33 7.96
C GLU A 242 -11.54 20.94 6.57
N MET A 243 -10.66 19.94 6.49
CA MET A 243 -10.18 19.41 5.23
C MET A 243 -11.31 18.76 4.40
N ARG A 244 -12.22 18.02 5.04
CA ARG A 244 -13.41 17.48 4.41
C ARG A 244 -14.27 18.57 3.76
N GLU A 245 -14.56 19.65 4.52
CA GLU A 245 -15.34 20.78 4.02
C GLU A 245 -14.66 21.46 2.83
N THR A 246 -13.34 21.64 2.90
CA THR A 246 -12.55 22.22 1.83
C THR A 246 -12.61 21.38 0.56
N TRP A 247 -12.46 20.07 0.67
CA TRP A 247 -12.57 19.14 -0.46
C TRP A 247 -14.01 19.07 -1.00
N THR A 248 -15.03 19.11 -0.14
CA THR A 248 -16.45 19.15 -0.55
C THR A 248 -16.77 20.41 -1.34
N ALA A 249 -16.12 21.54 -1.04
CA ALA A 249 -16.25 22.77 -1.83
C ALA A 249 -15.53 22.72 -3.20
N GLY A 250 -14.89 21.59 -3.53
CA GLY A 250 -14.19 21.40 -4.81
C GLY A 250 -12.88 22.19 -4.93
N VAL A 251 -12.38 22.75 -3.83
CA VAL A 251 -11.17 23.59 -3.82
C VAL A 251 -10.02 22.79 -3.23
N SER A 252 -8.89 22.72 -3.97
CA SER A 252 -7.66 22.18 -3.40
C SER A 252 -7.23 23.02 -2.19
N PRO A 253 -6.99 22.42 -1.02
CA PRO A 253 -6.55 23.17 0.17
C PRO A 253 -5.28 23.99 -0.07
N LEU A 254 -4.36 23.50 -0.93
CA LEU A 254 -3.16 24.23 -1.33
C LEU A 254 -3.48 25.48 -2.13
N ILE A 255 -4.49 25.43 -3.02
CA ILE A 255 -4.94 26.59 -3.80
C ILE A 255 -5.63 27.57 -2.86
N ARG A 256 -6.49 27.11 -1.96
CA ARG A 256 -7.16 27.96 -0.97
C ARG A 256 -6.17 28.71 -0.07
N ALA A 257 -5.12 28.02 0.40
CA ALA A 257 -4.08 28.66 1.20
C ALA A 257 -3.29 29.72 0.41
N ALA A 258 -3.03 29.48 -0.88
CA ALA A 258 -2.34 30.42 -1.75
C ALA A 258 -3.19 31.65 -2.13
N THR A 259 -4.53 31.55 -2.11
CA THR A 259 -5.47 32.63 -2.43
C THR A 259 -5.98 33.37 -1.21
N ALA A 260 -5.90 32.81 -0.02
CA ALA A 260 -6.07 33.54 1.24
C ALA A 260 -4.79 34.37 1.44
N GLY A 261 -4.84 35.68 1.12
CA GLY A 261 -3.73 36.58 1.33
C GLY A 261 -3.19 36.55 2.76
N PRO A 262 -1.99 37.09 3.01
CA PRO A 262 -1.43 37.16 4.34
C PRO A 262 -2.38 37.92 5.27
N ALA A 263 -2.72 37.31 6.42
CA ALA A 263 -3.51 37.91 7.47
C ALA A 263 -2.75 39.04 8.16
#